data_8f42864af2243108ea42f855bb701d37
#
_entry.id   8f42864af2243108ea42f855bb701d37
#
_cell.length_a   1.000
_cell.length_b   1.000
_cell.length_c   1.000
_cell.angle_alpha   90.00
_cell.angle_beta   90.00
_cell.angle_gamma   90.00
#
_symmetry.space_group_name_H-M   'P 1'
#
loop_
_entity.id
_entity.type
_entity.pdbx_description
1 polymer ?
#
loop_
_entity_poly.entity_id
_entity_poly.type
_entity_poly.pdbx_seq_one_letter_code
_entity_poly.pdbx_strand_id
1 'polypeptide(L)'
;IQQVNDTEKFKRSVLTSDLTSFLEMGDNNLRNGLPLPFPIMTKVFKGIRKGETMAIAMPSNSGKSRITIDIAAHIALVHKKKTLIISNEMSEEKMRLCLITTMINNKAIQEMHGQKGLKITEGELLEFKFRPDDPKSTDVDEDGYITRHDGEKQGDFVKRLLKESSDFKRTVAVTDWANKEIGNSIYFINITDHTNDELKKVIMNYYYKEQIEYVFYDTLKTDIANIGNGEEVKKTATILSNLAQNFDMYICSTLQLAESNTLPVNLNVND
;
A
#
# COMPACT_ATOMS: atom_id res chain seq x y z
N ILE A 1 -15.05 -2.46 -43.09
CA ILE A 1 -14.78 -1.11 -42.53
C ILE A 1 -15.95 -0.82 -41.60
N GLN A 2 -15.85 -1.22 -40.34
CA GLN A 2 -16.80 -0.81 -39.29
C GLN A 2 -16.43 0.61 -38.86
N GLN A 3 -17.23 1.58 -39.25
CA GLN A 3 -17.28 2.87 -38.55
C GLN A 3 -17.80 2.59 -37.14
N VAL A 4 -16.90 2.55 -36.18
CA VAL A 4 -17.27 2.63 -34.75
C VAL A 4 -17.89 4.01 -34.55
N ASN A 5 -19.17 4.04 -34.28
CA ASN A 5 -19.88 5.27 -33.97
C ASN A 5 -19.27 5.89 -32.71
N ASP A 6 -18.45 6.93 -32.87
CA ASP A 6 -17.85 7.73 -31.79
C ASP A 6 -18.90 8.40 -30.87
N THR A 7 -20.18 8.33 -31.22
CA THR A 7 -21.29 8.89 -30.45
C THR A 7 -21.64 8.16 -29.16
N GLU A 8 -21.19 6.91 -28.97
CA GLU A 8 -21.39 6.21 -27.69
C GLU A 8 -20.44 6.68 -26.57
N LYS A 9 -19.38 7.42 -26.92
CA LYS A 9 -18.38 7.90 -25.98
C LYS A 9 -18.91 9.00 -25.06
N PHE A 10 -19.99 9.66 -25.45
CA PHE A 10 -20.60 10.77 -24.71
C PHE A 10 -22.07 10.45 -24.40
N LYS A 11 -22.29 9.55 -23.45
CA LYS A 11 -23.66 9.30 -22.95
C LYS A 11 -24.19 10.57 -22.30
N ARG A 12 -25.28 11.09 -22.85
CA ARG A 12 -26.03 12.19 -22.25
C ARG A 12 -26.62 11.70 -20.94
N SER A 13 -26.13 12.21 -19.81
CA SER A 13 -26.77 11.99 -18.51
C SER A 13 -27.68 13.17 -18.18
N VAL A 14 -28.86 12.90 -17.67
CA VAL A 14 -29.77 13.93 -17.14
C VAL A 14 -29.35 14.18 -15.69
N LEU A 15 -28.80 15.38 -15.43
CA LEU A 15 -28.32 15.75 -14.08
C LEU A 15 -29.48 16.17 -13.16
N THR A 16 -30.67 16.37 -13.68
CA THR A 16 -31.87 16.76 -12.94
C THR A 16 -32.73 15.54 -12.62
N SER A 17 -32.18 14.52 -11.99
CA SER A 17 -32.97 13.45 -11.41
C SER A 17 -33.63 13.92 -10.12
N ASP A 18 -34.77 13.31 -9.78
CA ASP A 18 -35.44 13.53 -8.51
C ASP A 18 -34.47 13.33 -7.34
N LEU A 19 -34.39 14.32 -6.46
CA LEU A 19 -33.49 14.30 -5.30
C LEU A 19 -33.69 13.08 -4.41
N THR A 20 -34.93 12.61 -4.28
CA THR A 20 -35.26 11.44 -3.47
C THR A 20 -34.62 10.19 -4.06
N SER A 21 -34.81 9.95 -5.35
CA SER A 21 -34.16 8.84 -6.06
C SER A 21 -32.62 8.93 -6.01
N PHE A 22 -32.07 10.13 -6.12
CA PHE A 22 -30.63 10.35 -6.00
C PHE A 22 -30.12 10.04 -4.58
N LEU A 23 -30.87 10.41 -3.54
CA LEU A 23 -30.52 10.13 -2.16
C LEU A 23 -30.69 8.65 -1.78
N GLU A 24 -31.67 7.97 -2.37
CA GLU A 24 -31.87 6.54 -2.24
C GLU A 24 -30.77 5.72 -2.92
N MET A 25 -30.30 6.16 -4.12
CA MET A 25 -29.11 5.58 -4.75
C MET A 25 -27.84 5.83 -3.95
N GLY A 26 -27.79 6.88 -3.14
CA GLY A 26 -26.62 7.34 -2.42
C GLY A 26 -26.16 6.47 -1.25
N ASP A 27 -26.93 5.45 -0.88
CA ASP A 27 -26.49 4.50 0.17
C ASP A 27 -25.34 3.59 -0.30
N ASN A 28 -25.08 3.51 -1.60
CA ASN A 28 -24.18 2.49 -2.11
C ASN A 28 -22.75 2.94 -2.40
N ASN A 29 -22.41 4.18 -2.78
CA ASN A 29 -21.00 4.48 -3.10
C ASN A 29 -20.58 5.96 -2.97
N LEU A 30 -21.50 6.93 -3.05
CA LEU A 30 -21.14 8.34 -3.05
C LEU A 30 -20.86 8.92 -1.66
N ARG A 31 -21.45 8.33 -0.61
CA ARG A 31 -21.30 8.82 0.76
C ARG A 31 -20.13 8.21 1.50
N ASN A 32 -19.90 6.90 1.33
CA ASN A 32 -18.90 6.15 2.10
C ASN A 32 -18.09 5.25 1.18
N GLY A 33 -16.86 5.67 0.86
CA GLY A 33 -15.85 4.82 0.25
C GLY A 33 -15.32 3.78 1.24
N LEU A 34 -14.41 2.91 0.80
CA LEU A 34 -13.73 1.99 1.69
C LEU A 34 -12.91 2.76 2.73
N PRO A 35 -13.07 2.45 4.03
CA PRO A 35 -12.30 3.10 5.08
C PRO A 35 -10.80 2.90 4.90
N LEU A 36 -10.05 3.91 5.26
CA LEU A 36 -8.58 3.87 5.33
C LEU A 36 -8.12 3.37 6.70
N PRO A 37 -6.89 2.84 6.83
CA PRO A 37 -6.35 2.42 8.13
C PRO A 37 -6.17 3.59 9.11
N PHE A 38 -6.24 4.82 8.61
CA PHE A 38 -6.11 6.06 9.37
C PHE A 38 -7.48 6.72 9.54
N PRO A 39 -8.08 6.72 10.75
CA PRO A 39 -9.42 7.25 10.97
C PRO A 39 -9.60 8.72 10.55
N ILE A 40 -8.56 9.55 10.75
CA ILE A 40 -8.59 10.95 10.33
C ILE A 40 -8.72 11.08 8.81
N MET A 41 -7.98 10.28 8.05
CA MET A 41 -8.07 10.28 6.59
C MET A 41 -9.45 9.78 6.12
N THR A 42 -9.98 8.74 6.75
CA THR A 42 -11.35 8.27 6.46
C THR A 42 -12.38 9.37 6.73
N LYS A 43 -12.23 10.10 7.84
CA LYS A 43 -13.14 11.20 8.18
C LYS A 43 -13.08 12.33 7.16
N VAL A 44 -11.87 12.73 6.73
CA VAL A 44 -11.65 13.84 5.80
C VAL A 44 -12.07 13.47 4.38
N PHE A 45 -11.58 12.34 3.87
CA PHE A 45 -11.81 11.92 2.48
C PHE A 45 -13.09 11.08 2.29
N LYS A 46 -13.79 10.72 3.38
CA LYS A 46 -14.95 9.81 3.35
C LYS A 46 -14.65 8.43 2.77
N GLY A 47 -13.41 7.96 2.99
CA GLY A 47 -12.91 6.71 2.41
C GLY A 47 -12.44 6.85 0.96
N ILE A 48 -12.08 5.75 0.35
CA ILE A 48 -11.62 5.67 -1.05
C ILE A 48 -12.69 5.06 -1.94
N ARG A 49 -12.86 5.64 -3.12
CA ARG A 49 -13.89 5.22 -4.09
C ARG A 49 -13.25 4.89 -5.43
N LYS A 50 -13.82 3.92 -6.11
CA LYS A 50 -13.46 3.64 -7.49
C LYS A 50 -13.84 4.82 -8.39
N GLY A 51 -13.10 4.99 -9.48
CA GLY A 51 -13.21 6.17 -10.34
C GLY A 51 -12.44 7.40 -9.85
N GLU A 52 -11.85 7.34 -8.64
CA GLU A 52 -11.10 8.45 -8.05
C GLU A 52 -9.59 8.18 -8.00
N THR A 53 -8.83 9.27 -7.94
CA THR A 53 -7.38 9.23 -7.71
C THR A 53 -7.03 9.99 -6.44
N MET A 54 -5.98 9.52 -5.76
CA MET A 54 -5.38 10.21 -4.62
C MET A 54 -3.87 10.36 -4.83
N ALA A 55 -3.32 11.50 -4.46
CA ALA A 55 -1.87 11.70 -4.42
C ALA A 55 -1.42 11.99 -2.98
N ILE A 56 -0.39 11.26 -2.52
CA ILE A 56 0.24 11.46 -1.22
C ILE A 56 1.60 12.11 -1.46
N ALA A 57 1.70 13.40 -1.17
CA ALA A 57 2.93 14.16 -1.34
C ALA A 57 3.68 14.29 0.00
N MET A 58 4.94 13.84 0.03
CA MET A 58 5.76 13.87 1.25
C MET A 58 7.24 14.11 0.89
N PRO A 59 8.03 14.68 1.81
CA PRO A 59 9.48 14.75 1.65
C PRO A 59 10.13 13.37 1.47
N SER A 60 11.38 13.36 1.01
CA SER A 60 12.18 12.13 0.97
C SER A 60 12.31 11.52 2.36
N ASN A 61 12.39 10.19 2.45
CA ASN A 61 12.57 9.43 3.69
C ASN A 61 11.51 9.67 4.78
N SER A 62 10.36 10.25 4.45
CA SER A 62 9.27 10.56 5.39
C SER A 62 8.25 9.43 5.56
N GLY A 63 8.46 8.27 4.94
CA GLY A 63 7.59 7.10 5.07
C GLY A 63 6.49 6.97 4.02
N LYS A 64 6.60 7.64 2.86
CA LYS A 64 5.63 7.54 1.75
C LYS A 64 5.25 6.10 1.42
N SER A 65 6.26 5.28 1.11
CA SER A 65 6.05 3.88 0.71
C SER A 65 5.38 3.07 1.82
N ARG A 66 5.72 3.33 3.10
CA ARG A 66 5.09 2.65 4.24
C ARG A 66 3.61 2.98 4.38
N ILE A 67 3.23 4.25 4.25
CA ILE A 67 1.82 4.66 4.25
C ILE A 67 1.06 4.01 3.09
N THR A 68 1.66 4.01 1.92
CA THR A 68 1.08 3.38 0.72
C THR A 68 0.85 1.89 0.91
N ILE A 69 1.84 1.18 1.46
CA ILE A 69 1.74 -0.25 1.74
C ILE A 69 0.71 -0.53 2.83
N ASP A 70 0.62 0.31 3.87
CA ASP A 70 -0.38 0.14 4.93
C ASP A 70 -1.80 0.31 4.37
N ILE A 71 -2.04 1.29 3.53
CA ILE A 71 -3.33 1.45 2.84
C ILE A 71 -3.59 0.25 1.91
N ALA A 72 -2.63 -0.16 1.10
CA ALA A 72 -2.77 -1.28 0.17
C ALA A 72 -3.08 -2.60 0.91
N ALA A 73 -2.33 -2.89 1.99
CA ALA A 73 -2.55 -4.06 2.84
C ALA A 73 -3.92 -4.04 3.51
N HIS A 74 -4.34 -2.87 4.01
CA HIS A 74 -5.67 -2.71 4.61
C HIS A 74 -6.78 -2.99 3.59
N ILE A 75 -6.70 -2.43 2.39
CA ILE A 75 -7.67 -2.68 1.32
C ILE A 75 -7.70 -4.16 0.92
N ALA A 76 -6.54 -4.78 0.78
CA ALA A 76 -6.46 -6.18 0.36
C ALA A 76 -6.92 -7.15 1.45
N LEU A 77 -6.50 -6.96 2.69
CA LEU A 77 -6.71 -7.92 3.78
C LEU A 77 -8.01 -7.68 4.54
N VAL A 78 -8.32 -6.41 4.85
CA VAL A 78 -9.53 -6.06 5.62
C VAL A 78 -10.75 -6.00 4.72
N HIS A 79 -10.62 -5.34 3.56
CA HIS A 79 -11.74 -5.18 2.63
C HIS A 79 -11.83 -6.27 1.56
N LYS A 80 -10.88 -7.22 1.54
CA LYS A 80 -10.84 -8.36 0.60
C LYS A 80 -10.88 -7.93 -0.87
N LYS A 81 -10.16 -6.85 -1.21
CA LYS A 81 -10.07 -6.30 -2.57
C LYS A 81 -8.70 -6.57 -3.16
N LYS A 82 -8.67 -7.03 -4.42
CA LYS A 82 -7.42 -7.23 -5.14
C LYS A 82 -6.71 -5.91 -5.40
N THR A 83 -5.43 -5.87 -5.08
CA THR A 83 -4.62 -4.66 -5.04
C THR A 83 -3.33 -4.86 -5.83
N LEU A 84 -2.93 -3.90 -6.62
CA LEU A 84 -1.64 -3.86 -7.32
C LEU A 84 -0.77 -2.74 -6.73
N ILE A 85 0.43 -3.08 -6.31
CA ILE A 85 1.46 -2.12 -5.92
C ILE A 85 2.51 -2.09 -7.04
N ILE A 86 2.72 -0.91 -7.61
CA ILE A 86 3.75 -0.64 -8.60
C ILE A 86 4.79 0.25 -7.92
N SER A 87 6.04 -0.18 -7.87
CA SER A 87 7.14 0.62 -7.32
C SER A 87 8.24 0.83 -8.34
N ASN A 88 8.81 2.00 -8.33
CA ASN A 88 10.03 2.33 -9.10
C ASN A 88 11.22 2.69 -8.20
N GLU A 89 11.06 2.54 -6.86
CA GLU A 89 12.09 2.87 -5.87
C GLU A 89 12.47 1.70 -4.97
N MET A 90 11.55 0.76 -4.73
CA MET A 90 11.77 -0.33 -3.78
C MET A 90 11.95 -1.66 -4.50
N SER A 91 12.96 -2.44 -4.06
CA SER A 91 13.10 -3.84 -4.48
C SER A 91 11.98 -4.72 -3.90
N GLU A 92 11.78 -5.90 -4.48
CA GLU A 92 10.78 -6.85 -4.01
C GLU A 92 11.02 -7.28 -2.56
N GLU A 93 12.29 -7.54 -2.18
CA GLU A 93 12.63 -7.94 -0.82
C GLU A 93 12.28 -6.85 0.20
N LYS A 94 12.60 -5.58 -0.11
CA LYS A 94 12.30 -4.45 0.75
C LYS A 94 10.79 -4.23 0.87
N MET A 95 10.07 -4.38 -0.24
CA MET A 95 8.61 -4.30 -0.26
C MET A 95 7.99 -5.41 0.60
N ARG A 96 8.50 -6.64 0.47
CA ARG A 96 8.04 -7.79 1.27
C ARG A 96 8.28 -7.58 2.76
N LEU A 97 9.45 -7.08 3.14
CA LEU A 97 9.77 -6.75 4.53
C LEU A 97 8.80 -5.69 5.08
N CYS A 98 8.58 -4.61 4.33
CA CYS A 98 7.65 -3.55 4.69
C CYS A 98 6.20 -4.07 4.83
N LEU A 99 5.77 -4.96 3.94
CA LEU A 99 4.45 -5.58 4.01
C LEU A 99 4.30 -6.47 5.26
N ILE A 100 5.31 -7.29 5.56
CA ILE A 100 5.31 -8.17 6.76
C ILE A 100 5.21 -7.31 8.03
N THR A 101 6.04 -6.29 8.17
CA THR A 101 6.00 -5.41 9.35
C THR A 101 4.68 -4.64 9.44
N THR A 102 4.11 -4.23 8.33
CA THR A 102 2.78 -3.61 8.28
C THR A 102 1.70 -4.59 8.80
N MET A 103 1.70 -5.82 8.33
CA MET A 103 0.74 -6.84 8.80
C MET A 103 0.87 -7.12 10.30
N ILE A 104 2.09 -7.15 10.82
CA ILE A 104 2.34 -7.37 12.24
C ILE A 104 1.84 -6.18 13.09
N ASN A 105 2.03 -4.95 12.61
CA ASN A 105 1.78 -3.74 13.39
C ASN A 105 0.37 -3.16 13.22
N ASN A 106 -0.34 -3.47 12.14
CA ASN A 106 -1.67 -2.93 11.87
C ASN A 106 -2.73 -3.59 12.75
N LYS A 107 -3.44 -2.78 13.56
CA LYS A 107 -4.41 -3.27 14.53
C LYS A 107 -5.55 -4.08 13.92
N ALA A 108 -6.11 -3.61 12.81
CA ALA A 108 -7.23 -4.31 12.14
C ALA A 108 -6.78 -5.67 11.60
N ILE A 109 -5.56 -5.74 11.05
CA ILE A 109 -4.97 -6.99 10.58
C ILE A 109 -4.64 -7.91 11.77
N GLN A 110 -4.11 -7.37 12.88
CA GLN A 110 -3.88 -8.13 14.12
C GLN A 110 -5.17 -8.79 14.64
N GLU A 111 -6.28 -8.10 14.54
CA GLU A 111 -7.58 -8.67 14.94
C GLU A 111 -7.98 -9.86 14.08
N MET A 112 -7.66 -9.82 12.80
CA MET A 112 -8.00 -10.90 11.85
C MET A 112 -7.14 -12.15 12.04
N HIS A 113 -5.82 -12.01 12.25
CA HIS A 113 -4.93 -13.15 12.44
C HIS A 113 -4.79 -13.59 13.91
N GLY A 114 -5.43 -12.89 14.84
CA GLY A 114 -5.47 -13.27 16.26
C GLY A 114 -4.21 -13.04 17.07
N GLN A 115 -3.17 -12.40 16.49
CA GLN A 115 -1.89 -12.12 17.16
C GLN A 115 -1.82 -10.67 17.66
N LYS A 116 -2.71 -10.31 18.58
CA LYS A 116 -2.80 -8.95 19.12
C LYS A 116 -1.55 -8.59 19.96
N GLY A 117 -1.19 -7.30 19.89
CA GLY A 117 -0.13 -6.72 20.71
C GLY A 117 1.30 -6.97 20.22
N LEU A 118 1.49 -7.66 19.10
CA LEU A 118 2.79 -7.71 18.44
C LEU A 118 3.18 -6.33 17.92
N LYS A 119 4.45 -5.98 18.13
CA LYS A 119 5.07 -4.80 17.52
C LYS A 119 6.50 -5.14 17.17
N ILE A 120 6.89 -4.87 15.96
CA ILE A 120 8.26 -5.07 15.48
C ILE A 120 8.57 -4.04 14.41
N THR A 121 9.77 -3.50 14.43
CA THR A 121 10.31 -2.67 13.37
C THR A 121 10.97 -3.53 12.29
N GLU A 122 11.19 -2.94 11.11
CA GLU A 122 11.94 -3.62 10.04
C GLU A 122 13.36 -3.98 10.48
N GLY A 123 14.02 -3.09 11.24
CA GLY A 123 15.36 -3.33 11.78
C GLY A 123 15.38 -4.50 12.76
N GLU A 124 14.47 -4.51 13.72
CA GLU A 124 14.36 -5.62 14.69
C GLU A 124 14.08 -6.96 14.01
N LEU A 125 13.24 -6.96 12.97
CA LEU A 125 12.96 -8.19 12.21
C LEU A 125 14.20 -8.69 11.45
N LEU A 126 14.96 -7.80 10.81
CA LEU A 126 16.19 -8.14 10.08
C LEU A 126 17.32 -8.58 11.00
N GLU A 127 17.41 -7.98 12.17
CA GLU A 127 18.43 -8.30 13.19
C GLU A 127 18.01 -9.44 14.11
N PHE A 128 16.85 -10.04 13.87
CA PHE A 128 16.30 -11.12 14.71
C PHE A 128 16.17 -10.74 16.20
N LYS A 129 15.82 -9.49 16.49
CA LYS A 129 15.65 -9.00 17.86
C LYS A 129 14.40 -9.55 18.52
N PHE A 130 14.50 -10.77 19.01
CA PHE A 130 13.44 -11.44 19.75
C PHE A 130 13.90 -11.80 21.16
N ARG A 131 13.02 -11.62 22.14
CA ARG A 131 13.28 -11.97 23.53
C ARG A 131 12.92 -13.42 23.79
N PRO A 132 13.68 -14.12 24.64
CA PRO A 132 13.32 -15.47 25.06
C PRO A 132 12.14 -15.45 26.03
N ASP A 133 11.40 -16.55 26.06
CA ASP A 133 10.34 -16.77 27.04
C ASP A 133 10.92 -16.99 28.44
N ASP A 134 12.10 -17.62 28.54
CA ASP A 134 12.87 -17.77 29.77
C ASP A 134 14.29 -17.20 29.59
N PRO A 135 14.55 -15.99 30.09
CA PRO A 135 15.88 -15.36 29.99
C PRO A 135 17.01 -16.11 30.74
N LYS A 136 16.66 -17.03 31.61
CA LYS A 136 17.67 -17.77 32.38
C LYS A 136 18.20 -19.01 31.66
N SER A 137 17.46 -19.50 30.68
CA SER A 137 17.80 -20.72 29.93
C SER A 137 18.40 -20.44 28.55
N THR A 138 18.52 -19.18 28.14
CA THR A 138 18.89 -18.78 26.78
C THR A 138 19.98 -17.73 26.81
N ASP A 139 20.98 -17.85 25.91
CA ASP A 139 22.00 -16.83 25.73
C ASP A 139 21.39 -15.59 25.09
N VAL A 140 21.55 -14.46 25.77
CA VAL A 140 21.03 -13.16 25.35
C VAL A 140 22.14 -12.11 25.34
N ASP A 141 21.96 -11.07 24.53
CA ASP A 141 22.79 -9.87 24.53
C ASP A 141 22.50 -8.96 25.75
N GLU A 142 23.21 -7.83 25.81
CA GLU A 142 23.04 -6.82 26.88
C GLU A 142 21.63 -6.22 26.93
N ASP A 143 20.92 -6.21 25.78
CA ASP A 143 19.55 -5.73 25.65
C ASP A 143 18.49 -6.82 25.92
N GLY A 144 18.92 -8.07 26.14
CA GLY A 144 18.07 -9.23 26.43
C GLY A 144 17.46 -9.90 25.21
N TYR A 145 18.05 -9.74 24.03
CA TYR A 145 17.66 -10.46 22.82
C TYR A 145 18.47 -11.74 22.63
N ILE A 146 17.83 -12.76 22.06
CA ILE A 146 18.48 -14.05 21.80
C ILE A 146 19.63 -13.87 20.81
N THR A 147 20.82 -14.30 21.19
CA THR A 147 22.01 -14.22 20.34
C THR A 147 22.27 -15.51 19.59
N ARG A 148 22.90 -15.40 18.44
CA ARG A 148 23.37 -16.53 17.65
C ARG A 148 24.67 -17.06 18.25
N HIS A 149 24.79 -18.38 18.43
CA HIS A 149 26.00 -19.02 18.94
C HIS A 149 27.12 -18.97 17.89
N ASP A 150 28.38 -18.98 18.35
CA ASP A 150 29.53 -19.09 17.47
C ASP A 150 29.47 -20.35 16.60
N GLY A 151 29.57 -20.15 15.29
CA GLY A 151 29.47 -21.25 14.32
C GLY A 151 28.08 -21.82 14.06
N GLU A 152 27.03 -21.32 14.73
CA GLU A 152 25.65 -21.73 14.48
C GLU A 152 25.20 -21.31 13.10
N LYS A 153 24.65 -22.22 12.30
CA LYS A 153 24.08 -21.91 11.00
C LYS A 153 22.79 -21.12 11.15
N GLN A 154 22.51 -20.21 10.20
CA GLN A 154 21.31 -19.37 10.23
C GLN A 154 20.01 -20.17 10.37
N GLY A 155 19.89 -21.30 9.67
CA GLY A 155 18.70 -22.15 9.74
C GLY A 155 18.50 -22.81 11.10
N ASP A 156 19.58 -23.13 11.82
CA ASP A 156 19.51 -23.73 13.16
C ASP A 156 19.18 -22.66 14.21
N PHE A 157 19.72 -21.45 14.04
CA PHE A 157 19.35 -20.29 14.82
C PHE A 157 17.84 -19.97 14.71
N VAL A 158 17.29 -19.94 13.50
CA VAL A 158 15.84 -19.73 13.26
C VAL A 158 15.00 -20.82 13.94
N LYS A 159 15.43 -22.10 13.88
CA LYS A 159 14.75 -23.19 14.59
C LYS A 159 14.81 -23.03 16.11
N ARG A 160 15.91 -22.50 16.62
CA ARG A 160 16.07 -22.21 18.05
C ARG A 160 15.18 -21.06 18.49
N LEU A 161 15.12 -19.96 17.71
CA LEU A 161 14.19 -18.86 17.94
C LEU A 161 12.72 -19.34 18.00
N LEU A 162 12.33 -20.27 17.11
CA LEU A 162 11.00 -20.88 17.15
C LEU A 162 10.70 -21.68 18.42
N LYS A 163 11.71 -22.15 19.13
CA LYS A 163 11.55 -22.89 20.40
C LYS A 163 11.56 -21.97 21.62
N GLU A 164 12.39 -20.94 21.57
CA GLU A 164 12.76 -20.11 22.72
C GLU A 164 12.00 -18.78 22.80
N SER A 165 11.37 -18.33 21.69
CA SER A 165 10.62 -17.07 21.66
C SER A 165 9.19 -17.26 21.18
N SER A 166 8.25 -17.01 22.06
CA SER A 166 6.81 -16.96 21.70
C SER A 166 6.51 -15.82 20.73
N ASP A 167 7.17 -14.68 20.86
CA ASP A 167 6.98 -13.55 19.95
C ASP A 167 7.49 -13.86 18.53
N PHE A 168 8.59 -14.60 18.40
CA PHE A 168 9.03 -15.09 17.10
C PHE A 168 8.03 -16.09 16.49
N LYS A 169 7.50 -17.03 17.27
CA LYS A 169 6.44 -17.94 16.83
C LYS A 169 5.21 -17.19 16.34
N ARG A 170 4.79 -16.18 17.10
CA ARG A 170 3.64 -15.33 16.75
C ARG A 170 3.89 -14.55 15.46
N THR A 171 5.11 -14.05 15.26
CA THR A 171 5.52 -13.37 14.02
C THR A 171 5.44 -14.31 12.82
N VAL A 172 5.96 -15.55 12.95
CA VAL A 172 5.86 -16.56 11.89
C VAL A 172 4.41 -16.93 11.61
N ALA A 173 3.58 -17.07 12.64
CA ALA A 173 2.15 -17.36 12.45
C ALA A 173 1.41 -16.28 11.67
N VAL A 174 1.79 -14.99 11.79
CA VAL A 174 1.26 -13.90 10.97
C VAL A 174 1.61 -14.09 9.50
N THR A 175 2.86 -14.43 9.21
CA THR A 175 3.29 -14.64 7.81
C THR A 175 2.64 -15.88 7.19
N ASP A 176 2.46 -16.95 7.95
CA ASP A 176 1.77 -18.15 7.50
C ASP A 176 0.27 -17.89 7.23
N TRP A 177 -0.38 -17.13 8.12
CA TRP A 177 -1.74 -16.67 7.91
C TRP A 177 -1.82 -15.79 6.65
N ALA A 178 -0.92 -14.84 6.51
CA ALA A 178 -0.88 -13.95 5.36
C ALA A 178 -0.72 -14.73 4.05
N ASN A 179 0.18 -15.70 3.99
CA ASN A 179 0.36 -16.53 2.80
C ASN A 179 -0.92 -17.28 2.39
N LYS A 180 -1.75 -17.67 3.34
CA LYS A 180 -3.05 -18.33 3.06
C LYS A 180 -4.11 -17.34 2.59
N GLU A 181 -4.16 -16.15 3.22
CA GLU A 181 -5.21 -15.14 2.95
C GLU A 181 -4.86 -14.24 1.76
N ILE A 182 -3.58 -13.89 1.60
CA ILE A 182 -3.12 -12.95 0.57
C ILE A 182 -2.97 -13.62 -0.79
N GLY A 183 -2.75 -14.93 -0.86
CA GLY A 183 -2.28 -15.74 -2.00
C GLY A 183 -2.55 -15.19 -3.40
N ASN A 184 -3.63 -14.40 -3.58
CA ASN A 184 -3.96 -13.73 -4.84
C ASN A 184 -4.62 -12.34 -4.63
N SER A 185 -4.32 -11.64 -3.54
CA SER A 185 -4.96 -10.36 -3.23
C SER A 185 -4.05 -9.16 -3.35
N ILE A 186 -2.71 -9.33 -3.18
CA ILE A 186 -1.73 -8.26 -3.34
C ILE A 186 -0.73 -8.67 -4.40
N TYR A 187 -0.68 -7.90 -5.47
CA TYR A 187 0.29 -8.03 -6.55
C TYR A 187 1.33 -6.93 -6.42
N PHE A 188 2.56 -7.26 -6.70
CA PHE A 188 3.67 -6.32 -6.71
C PHE A 188 4.43 -6.40 -8.02
N ILE A 189 4.80 -5.24 -8.55
CA ILE A 189 5.71 -5.13 -9.69
C ILE A 189 6.68 -3.98 -9.47
N ASN A 190 7.96 -4.25 -9.71
CA ASN A 190 8.99 -3.22 -9.78
C ASN A 190 9.19 -2.81 -11.24
N ILE A 191 9.09 -1.51 -11.51
CA ILE A 191 9.35 -0.91 -12.82
C ILE A 191 10.25 0.31 -12.62
N THR A 192 11.56 0.13 -12.63
CA THR A 192 12.52 1.20 -12.33
C THR A 192 12.46 2.34 -13.34
N ASP A 193 12.59 1.99 -14.62
CA ASP A 193 12.58 2.95 -15.72
C ASP A 193 11.48 2.56 -16.71
N HIS A 194 10.54 3.44 -16.94
CA HIS A 194 9.38 3.15 -17.78
C HIS A 194 8.81 4.41 -18.42
N THR A 195 8.15 4.22 -19.52
CA THR A 195 7.33 5.22 -20.19
C THR A 195 5.91 5.21 -19.62
N ASN A 196 5.16 6.26 -19.86
CA ASN A 196 3.75 6.34 -19.51
C ASN A 196 2.92 5.24 -20.21
N ASP A 197 3.28 4.86 -21.45
CA ASP A 197 2.60 3.79 -22.16
C ASP A 197 2.87 2.42 -21.54
N GLU A 198 4.07 2.17 -21.05
CA GLU A 198 4.40 0.94 -20.32
C GLU A 198 3.66 0.85 -19.00
N LEU A 199 3.62 1.95 -18.22
CA LEU A 199 2.84 2.02 -16.99
C LEU A 199 1.37 1.70 -17.25
N LYS A 200 0.78 2.33 -18.27
CA LYS A 200 -0.60 2.05 -18.69
C LYS A 200 -0.80 0.58 -19.07
N LYS A 201 0.11 -0.01 -19.87
CA LYS A 201 0.04 -1.41 -20.26
C LYS A 201 0.10 -2.36 -19.06
N VAL A 202 0.97 -2.07 -18.08
CA VAL A 202 1.08 -2.84 -16.85
C VAL A 202 -0.25 -2.81 -16.09
N ILE A 203 -0.79 -1.63 -15.80
CA ILE A 203 -2.06 -1.49 -15.08
C ILE A 203 -3.19 -2.23 -15.81
N MET A 204 -3.31 -2.02 -17.12
CA MET A 204 -4.35 -2.67 -17.92
C MET A 204 -4.21 -4.19 -18.00
N ASN A 205 -2.98 -4.72 -18.06
CA ASN A 205 -2.74 -6.15 -18.04
C ASN A 205 -3.24 -6.79 -16.73
N TYR A 206 -2.94 -6.18 -15.58
CA TYR A 206 -3.43 -6.65 -14.29
C TYR A 206 -4.95 -6.47 -14.12
N TYR A 207 -5.49 -5.38 -14.64
CA TYR A 207 -6.94 -5.17 -14.67
C TYR A 207 -7.67 -6.31 -15.39
N TYR A 208 -7.25 -6.64 -16.61
CA TYR A 208 -7.93 -7.68 -17.40
C TYR A 208 -7.66 -9.11 -16.93
N LYS A 209 -6.43 -9.41 -16.51
CA LYS A 209 -6.06 -10.77 -16.11
C LYS A 209 -6.44 -11.08 -14.67
N GLU A 210 -6.23 -10.14 -13.77
CA GLU A 210 -6.36 -10.37 -12.35
C GLU A 210 -7.58 -9.66 -11.73
N GLN A 211 -8.28 -8.85 -12.52
CA GLN A 211 -9.41 -8.06 -12.06
C GLN A 211 -9.04 -7.09 -10.92
N ILE A 212 -7.89 -6.43 -11.05
CA ILE A 212 -7.43 -5.43 -10.10
C ILE A 212 -8.30 -4.18 -10.20
N GLU A 213 -8.79 -3.71 -9.06
CA GLU A 213 -9.57 -2.49 -8.95
C GLU A 213 -8.87 -1.38 -8.15
N TYR A 214 -7.80 -1.72 -7.40
CA TYR A 214 -7.05 -0.80 -6.53
C TYR A 214 -5.59 -0.84 -6.89
N VAL A 215 -5.04 0.30 -7.31
CA VAL A 215 -3.66 0.45 -7.77
C VAL A 215 -2.95 1.47 -6.90
N PHE A 216 -1.74 1.13 -6.47
CA PHE A 216 -0.84 1.99 -5.70
C PHE A 216 0.46 2.15 -6.47
N TYR A 217 0.78 3.38 -6.88
CA TYR A 217 1.96 3.70 -7.67
C TYR A 217 2.94 4.53 -6.85
N ASP A 218 4.07 3.94 -6.49
CA ASP A 218 5.11 4.51 -5.65
C ASP A 218 6.44 4.54 -6.40
N THR A 219 6.86 5.65 -6.96
CA THR A 219 6.49 7.06 -6.83
C THR A 219 6.13 7.63 -8.19
N LEU A 220 5.30 8.66 -8.21
CA LEU A 220 5.01 9.41 -9.43
C LEU A 220 6.27 10.12 -9.90
N LYS A 221 6.83 9.68 -11.02
CA LYS A 221 8.02 10.24 -11.67
C LYS A 221 7.69 10.79 -13.04
N THR A 222 8.59 11.59 -13.56
CA THR A 222 8.57 12.00 -14.97
C THR A 222 8.85 10.81 -15.87
N ASP A 223 8.24 10.80 -17.05
CA ASP A 223 8.56 9.84 -18.12
C ASP A 223 10.04 9.96 -18.49
N ILE A 224 10.75 8.82 -18.63
CA ILE A 224 12.17 8.77 -18.99
C ILE A 224 12.46 9.57 -20.27
N ALA A 225 11.53 9.56 -21.22
CA ALA A 225 11.69 10.24 -22.49
C ALA A 225 11.82 11.78 -22.35
N ASN A 226 11.45 12.35 -21.19
CA ASN A 226 11.29 13.78 -21.01
C ASN A 226 11.72 14.28 -19.63
N ILE A 227 12.94 13.97 -19.23
CA ILE A 227 13.49 14.39 -17.92
C ILE A 227 13.58 15.91 -17.86
N GLY A 228 12.81 16.56 -17.00
CA GLY A 228 13.07 17.94 -16.61
C GLY A 228 11.90 18.91 -16.45
N ASN A 229 10.66 18.52 -16.75
CA ASN A 229 9.51 19.44 -16.66
C ASN A 229 8.39 18.91 -15.77
N GLY A 230 7.85 19.76 -14.88
CA GLY A 230 6.66 19.47 -14.09
C GLY A 230 5.41 19.13 -14.94
N GLU A 231 5.42 19.44 -16.23
CA GLU A 231 4.39 19.02 -17.19
C GLU A 231 4.31 17.51 -17.38
N GLU A 232 5.44 16.79 -17.25
CA GLU A 232 5.47 15.32 -17.40
C GLU A 232 4.81 14.62 -16.23
N VAL A 233 5.03 15.09 -15.01
CA VAL A 233 4.30 14.60 -13.82
C VAL A 233 2.80 14.80 -14.00
N LYS A 234 2.39 15.95 -14.56
CA LYS A 234 1.01 16.25 -14.87
C LYS A 234 0.43 15.30 -15.93
N LYS A 235 1.21 14.97 -16.97
CA LYS A 235 0.76 13.98 -17.99
C LYS A 235 0.55 12.61 -17.37
N THR A 236 1.50 12.12 -16.57
CA THR A 236 1.37 10.83 -15.87
C THR A 236 0.15 10.85 -14.95
N ALA A 237 -0.04 11.88 -14.14
CA ALA A 237 -1.21 12.03 -13.28
C ALA A 237 -2.52 12.04 -14.08
N THR A 238 -2.54 12.70 -15.24
CA THR A 238 -3.71 12.72 -16.15
C THR A 238 -4.02 11.31 -16.68
N ILE A 239 -3.01 10.55 -17.08
CA ILE A 239 -3.19 9.17 -17.55
C ILE A 239 -3.77 8.30 -16.44
N LEU A 240 -3.23 8.39 -15.21
CA LEU A 240 -3.75 7.65 -14.07
C LEU A 240 -5.20 8.03 -13.74
N SER A 241 -5.53 9.33 -13.79
CA SER A 241 -6.90 9.80 -13.59
C SER A 241 -7.86 9.27 -14.66
N ASN A 242 -7.45 9.28 -15.93
CA ASN A 242 -8.25 8.72 -17.02
C ASN A 242 -8.44 7.20 -16.86
N LEU A 243 -7.42 6.46 -16.42
CA LEU A 243 -7.55 5.04 -16.13
C LEU A 243 -8.54 4.79 -14.99
N ALA A 244 -8.42 5.55 -13.89
CA ALA A 244 -9.32 5.43 -12.77
C ALA A 244 -10.80 5.61 -13.20
N GLN A 245 -11.09 6.67 -13.92
CA GLN A 245 -12.45 6.99 -14.38
C GLN A 245 -12.99 6.01 -15.42
N ASN A 246 -12.18 5.68 -16.45
CA ASN A 246 -12.66 4.87 -17.57
C ASN A 246 -12.84 3.38 -17.21
N PHE A 247 -12.11 2.90 -16.23
CA PHE A 247 -12.12 1.48 -15.82
C PHE A 247 -12.68 1.26 -14.41
N ASP A 248 -13.26 2.28 -13.82
CA ASP A 248 -13.82 2.21 -12.46
C ASP A 248 -12.81 1.63 -11.44
N MET A 249 -11.58 2.14 -11.48
CA MET A 249 -10.51 1.78 -10.57
C MET A 249 -10.26 2.89 -9.55
N TYR A 250 -9.68 2.56 -8.40
CA TYR A 250 -9.02 3.53 -7.54
C TYR A 250 -7.52 3.52 -7.77
N ILE A 251 -6.91 4.68 -7.97
CA ILE A 251 -5.46 4.80 -8.14
C ILE A 251 -4.90 5.80 -7.14
N CYS A 252 -4.02 5.31 -6.26
CA CYS A 252 -3.24 6.13 -5.34
C CYS A 252 -1.80 6.26 -5.86
N SER A 253 -1.28 7.46 -5.96
CA SER A 253 0.12 7.70 -6.28
C SER A 253 0.83 8.46 -5.17
N THR A 254 2.13 8.23 -5.01
CA THR A 254 2.97 9.04 -4.13
C THR A 254 3.75 10.07 -4.96
N LEU A 255 4.05 11.20 -4.35
CA LEU A 255 4.86 12.26 -4.94
C LEU A 255 5.94 12.68 -3.94
N GLN A 256 7.17 12.78 -4.42
CA GLN A 256 8.27 13.32 -3.63
C GLN A 256 8.28 14.84 -3.73
N LEU A 257 8.16 15.49 -2.57
CA LEU A 257 8.36 16.94 -2.48
C LEU A 257 9.84 17.26 -2.54
N ALA A 258 10.21 18.32 -3.26
CA ALA A 258 11.55 18.85 -3.23
C ALA A 258 11.89 19.31 -1.81
N GLU A 259 13.12 19.06 -1.37
CA GLU A 259 13.62 19.64 -0.14
C GLU A 259 13.72 21.16 -0.35
N SER A 260 12.83 21.92 0.29
CA SER A 260 12.96 23.35 0.34
C SER A 260 13.87 23.71 1.53
N ASN A 261 14.91 24.49 1.29
CA ASN A 261 15.73 25.09 2.37
C ASN A 261 14.97 26.17 3.17
N THR A 262 13.70 26.36 2.86
CA THR A 262 12.82 27.23 3.65
C THR A 262 12.22 26.42 4.79
N LEU A 263 12.27 26.98 5.99
CA LEU A 263 11.60 26.45 7.18
C LEU A 263 10.17 26.01 6.82
N PRO A 264 9.70 24.87 7.37
CA PRO A 264 8.35 24.43 7.11
C PRO A 264 7.40 25.58 7.45
N VAL A 265 6.57 25.94 6.50
CA VAL A 265 5.45 26.86 6.77
C VAL A 265 4.66 26.22 7.90
N ASN A 266 4.63 26.85 9.05
CA ASN A 266 3.70 26.50 10.10
C ASN A 266 2.30 26.69 9.50
N LEU A 267 1.69 25.60 9.08
CA LEU A 267 0.27 25.58 8.78
C LEU A 267 -0.42 25.87 10.12
N ASN A 268 -0.74 27.12 10.33
CA ASN A 268 -1.64 27.51 11.41
C ASN A 268 -2.97 26.83 11.14
N VAL A 269 -3.35 25.93 12.00
CA VAL A 269 -4.60 25.15 11.93
C VAL A 269 -5.84 26.06 12.15
N ASN A 270 -5.64 27.36 12.23
CA ASN A 270 -6.67 28.36 12.54
C ASN A 270 -7.03 29.29 11.36
N ASP A 271 -6.57 29.00 10.14
CA ASP A 271 -7.02 29.73 8.95
C ASP A 271 -7.95 28.88 8.09
#